data_a26f7928d61d9b013477ff9fb6d3e9fe
#
_entry.id   a26f7928d61d9b013477ff9fb6d3e9fe
#
_cell.length_a   1.000
_cell.length_b   1.000
_cell.length_c   1.000
_cell.angle_alpha   90.00
_cell.angle_beta   90.00
_cell.angle_gamma   90.00
#
_symmetry.space_group_name_H-M   'P 1'
#
loop_
_entity.id
_entity.type
_entity.pdbx_description
1 polymer ?
#
loop_
_entity_poly.entity_id
_entity_poly.type
_entity_poly.pdbx_seq_one_letter_code
_entity_poly.pdbx_strand_id
1 'polypeptide(L)'
;QRQMCIRDRDGDTSTNDTLLVLANGMAGNEEITTEGEDYDNFCKALHEITTFLAKKMAGDGEGATALFETKVINAVSKEDARTLAKSVICSSLTKAAIFGHDANWGRILCALGYSGAKFDPENVDLYFESKSGKIHIFGNGVACDYSEEEATKILSDPEVTALVDMHMGDAEATAWGCDLSYDYVKINADYRS
;
A
#
# COMPACT_ATOMS: atom_id res chain seq x y z
N GLN A 1 1.22 7.74 -21.92
CA GLN A 1 0.27 8.12 -20.86
C GLN A 1 -0.41 6.83 -20.35
N ARG A 2 0.15 6.21 -19.32
CA ARG A 2 -0.56 5.14 -18.61
C ARG A 2 -1.43 5.83 -17.60
N GLN A 3 -2.72 5.90 -17.83
CA GLN A 3 -3.68 6.10 -16.78
C GLN A 3 -3.51 4.94 -15.79
N MET A 4 -2.90 5.22 -14.65
CA MET A 4 -3.11 4.35 -13.51
C MET A 4 -4.57 4.54 -13.13
N CYS A 5 -5.38 3.52 -13.39
CA CYS A 5 -6.71 3.45 -12.80
C CYS A 5 -6.49 3.48 -11.29
N ILE A 6 -6.76 4.61 -10.68
CA ILE A 6 -6.81 4.75 -9.24
C ILE A 6 -8.03 3.94 -8.85
N ARG A 7 -7.77 2.80 -8.22
CA ARG A 7 -8.84 2.01 -7.63
C ARG A 7 -9.11 2.61 -6.28
N ASP A 8 -10.35 2.93 -6.08
CA ASP A 8 -10.85 3.38 -4.80
C ASP A 8 -10.62 2.29 -3.72
N ARG A 9 -10.84 2.65 -2.51
CA ARG A 9 -10.63 1.86 -1.28
C ARG A 9 -11.34 0.51 -1.25
N ASP A 10 -12.39 0.34 -2.04
CA ASP A 10 -13.17 -0.90 -2.20
C ASP A 10 -12.66 -1.81 -3.33
N GLY A 11 -11.68 -1.33 -4.11
CA GLY A 11 -11.14 -2.03 -5.26
C GLY A 11 -11.81 -1.68 -6.58
N ASP A 12 -12.87 -0.87 -6.57
CA ASP A 12 -13.51 -0.33 -7.76
C ASP A 12 -12.71 0.83 -8.35
N THR A 13 -12.96 1.13 -9.60
CA THR A 13 -12.29 2.25 -10.29
C THR A 13 -13.02 3.54 -9.93
N SER A 14 -12.28 4.51 -9.38
CA SER A 14 -12.83 5.84 -9.15
C SER A 14 -13.12 6.55 -10.47
N THR A 15 -14.24 7.25 -10.54
CA THR A 15 -14.63 8.13 -11.65
C THR A 15 -14.10 9.55 -11.48
N ASN A 16 -13.70 9.93 -10.26
CA ASN A 16 -13.39 11.31 -9.87
C ASN A 16 -11.94 11.51 -9.43
N ASP A 17 -11.31 10.48 -8.84
CA ASP A 17 -9.91 10.57 -8.44
C ASP A 17 -9.02 10.69 -9.67
N THR A 18 -8.34 11.83 -9.78
CA THR A 18 -7.57 12.17 -10.99
C THR A 18 -6.24 12.77 -10.59
N LEU A 19 -5.16 12.24 -11.15
CA LEU A 19 -3.86 12.90 -11.16
C LEU A 19 -3.69 13.67 -12.48
N LEU A 20 -3.60 14.99 -12.37
CA LEU A 20 -3.40 15.87 -13.52
C LEU A 20 -1.99 16.49 -13.48
N VAL A 21 -1.27 16.38 -14.58
CA VAL A 21 0.03 17.04 -14.78
C VAL A 21 -0.13 18.11 -15.86
N LEU A 22 0.12 19.36 -15.49
CA LEU A 22 0.10 20.53 -16.40
C LEU A 22 1.51 21.04 -16.59
N ALA A 23 1.95 21.15 -17.86
CA ALA A 23 3.26 21.68 -18.21
C ALA A 23 3.09 22.71 -19.34
N ASN A 24 3.49 23.96 -19.11
CA ASN A 24 3.33 25.06 -20.05
C ASN A 24 4.64 25.48 -20.75
N GLY A 25 5.78 24.85 -20.39
CA GLY A 25 7.08 25.14 -21.00
C GLY A 25 7.69 26.50 -20.63
N MET A 26 7.15 27.19 -19.62
CA MET A 26 7.55 28.58 -19.26
C MET A 26 8.68 28.66 -18.22
N ALA A 27 9.27 27.52 -17.84
CA ALA A 27 10.32 27.51 -16.80
C ALA A 27 11.64 28.16 -17.28
N GLY A 28 11.88 28.24 -18.61
CA GLY A 28 13.06 28.86 -19.19
C GLY A 28 14.37 28.08 -19.00
N ASN A 29 14.28 26.85 -18.49
CA ASN A 29 15.41 25.93 -18.40
C ASN A 29 15.77 25.34 -19.75
N GLU A 30 16.98 24.83 -19.90
CA GLU A 30 17.34 24.01 -21.03
C GLU A 30 16.49 22.74 -21.07
N GLU A 31 16.15 22.31 -22.29
CA GLU A 31 15.37 21.08 -22.48
C GLU A 31 16.19 19.85 -22.06
N ILE A 32 15.63 19.03 -21.16
CA ILE A 32 16.25 17.78 -20.74
C ILE A 32 15.98 16.73 -21.84
N THR A 33 16.96 16.48 -22.67
CA THR A 33 16.86 15.58 -23.84
C THR A 33 17.55 14.23 -23.62
N THR A 34 18.36 14.11 -22.58
CA THR A 34 19.16 12.90 -22.27
C THR A 34 19.08 12.58 -20.80
N GLU A 35 19.32 11.31 -20.47
CA GLU A 35 19.50 10.87 -19.08
C GLU A 35 20.78 11.50 -18.51
N GLY A 36 20.72 11.93 -17.26
CA GLY A 36 21.82 12.59 -16.54
C GLY A 36 21.27 13.21 -15.25
N GLU A 37 22.09 14.01 -14.57
CA GLU A 37 21.79 14.56 -13.25
C GLU A 37 20.46 15.36 -13.22
N ASP A 38 20.21 16.19 -14.21
CA ASP A 38 18.97 16.99 -14.29
C ASP A 38 17.73 16.10 -14.50
N TYR A 39 17.86 15.06 -15.34
CA TYR A 39 16.81 14.06 -15.56
C TYR A 39 16.53 13.28 -14.26
N ASP A 40 17.57 12.82 -13.58
CA ASP A 40 17.44 12.07 -12.34
C ASP A 40 16.81 12.91 -11.23
N ASN A 41 17.23 14.17 -11.10
CA ASN A 41 16.65 15.11 -10.14
C ASN A 41 15.17 15.40 -10.44
N PHE A 42 14.81 15.59 -11.70
CA PHE A 42 13.42 15.75 -12.12
C PHE A 42 12.58 14.52 -11.80
N CYS A 43 13.06 13.33 -12.15
CA CYS A 43 12.37 12.07 -11.85
C CYS A 43 12.19 11.87 -10.34
N LYS A 44 13.22 12.18 -9.56
CA LYS A 44 13.15 12.08 -8.09
C LYS A 44 12.10 13.04 -7.51
N ALA A 45 12.11 14.30 -7.92
CA ALA A 45 11.14 15.29 -7.45
C ALA A 45 9.71 14.91 -7.86
N LEU A 46 9.51 14.44 -9.10
CA LEU A 46 8.21 13.97 -9.58
C LEU A 46 7.74 12.74 -8.79
N HIS A 47 8.64 11.81 -8.48
CA HIS A 47 8.34 10.64 -7.67
C HIS A 47 7.92 11.02 -6.25
N GLU A 48 8.62 11.94 -5.61
CA GLU A 48 8.27 12.42 -4.26
C GLU A 48 6.88 13.06 -4.23
N ILE A 49 6.59 13.94 -5.19
CA ILE A 49 5.28 14.62 -5.30
C ILE A 49 4.17 13.60 -5.56
N THR A 50 4.37 12.69 -6.53
CA THR A 50 3.34 11.70 -6.87
C THR A 50 3.10 10.70 -5.74
N THR A 51 4.13 10.33 -4.99
CA THR A 51 4.01 9.48 -3.80
C THR A 51 3.23 10.19 -2.69
N PHE A 52 3.56 11.47 -2.44
CA PHE A 52 2.83 12.27 -1.45
C PHE A 52 1.33 12.37 -1.81
N LEU A 53 1.01 12.67 -3.07
CA LEU A 53 -0.37 12.77 -3.53
C LEU A 53 -1.10 11.42 -3.47
N ALA A 54 -0.43 10.32 -3.84
CA ALA A 54 -1.00 8.98 -3.74
C ALA A 54 -1.35 8.59 -2.30
N LYS A 55 -0.46 8.90 -1.33
CA LYS A 55 -0.74 8.70 0.10
C LYS A 55 -1.91 9.56 0.58
N LYS A 56 -1.99 10.82 0.14
CA LYS A 56 -3.11 11.70 0.48
C LYS A 56 -4.44 11.16 -0.04
N MET A 57 -4.49 10.73 -1.31
CA MET A 57 -5.69 10.14 -1.89
C MET A 57 -6.08 8.83 -1.18
N ALA A 58 -5.11 7.96 -0.91
CA ALA A 58 -5.35 6.70 -0.22
C ALA A 58 -5.87 6.88 1.21
N GLY A 59 -5.36 7.90 1.93
CA GLY A 59 -5.76 8.19 3.31
C GLY A 59 -7.04 9.03 3.46
N ASP A 60 -7.52 9.67 2.37
CA ASP A 60 -8.74 10.51 2.37
C ASP A 60 -10.00 9.70 2.03
N GLY A 61 -9.97 8.42 2.35
CA GLY A 61 -11.08 7.52 2.14
C GLY A 61 -12.33 7.87 2.96
N GLU A 62 -13.56 7.77 2.38
CA GLU A 62 -14.83 8.00 3.10
C GLU A 62 -14.91 7.13 4.36
N GLY A 63 -14.85 7.77 5.53
CA GLY A 63 -14.85 7.08 6.80
C GLY A 63 -13.54 6.31 7.12
N ALA A 64 -12.45 6.55 6.39
CA ALA A 64 -11.14 5.98 6.71
C ALA A 64 -10.61 6.52 8.05
N THR A 65 -9.98 5.66 8.84
CA THR A 65 -9.38 6.03 10.12
C THR A 65 -7.86 5.88 10.11
N ALA A 66 -7.32 5.06 9.19
CA ALA A 66 -5.88 4.83 9.04
C ALA A 66 -5.46 4.73 7.58
N LEU A 67 -4.31 5.32 7.24
CA LEU A 67 -3.56 5.03 6.03
C LEU A 67 -2.90 3.66 6.19
N PHE A 68 -3.21 2.74 5.29
CA PHE A 68 -2.62 1.42 5.26
C PHE A 68 -1.64 1.28 4.08
N GLU A 69 -0.38 1.00 4.40
CA GLU A 69 0.67 0.76 3.43
C GLU A 69 1.02 -0.74 3.41
N THR A 70 1.20 -1.31 2.23
CA THR A 70 1.82 -2.63 2.08
C THR A 70 3.11 -2.47 1.31
N LYS A 71 4.23 -2.77 1.97
CA LYS A 71 5.56 -2.78 1.36
C LYS A 71 6.01 -4.23 1.17
N VAL A 72 6.19 -4.65 -0.08
CA VAL A 72 6.75 -5.94 -0.46
C VAL A 72 8.20 -5.74 -0.85
N ILE A 73 9.11 -6.50 -0.23
CA ILE A 73 10.54 -6.47 -0.51
C ILE A 73 11.05 -7.87 -0.88
N ASN A 74 12.22 -7.92 -1.51
CA ASN A 74 12.91 -9.16 -1.90
C ASN A 74 12.06 -10.09 -2.77
N ALA A 75 11.19 -9.53 -3.62
CA ALA A 75 10.41 -10.27 -4.59
C ALA A 75 11.23 -10.61 -5.85
N VAL A 76 10.78 -11.60 -6.63
CA VAL A 76 11.44 -12.05 -7.86
C VAL A 76 11.48 -10.94 -8.92
N SER A 77 10.41 -10.15 -9.01
CA SER A 77 10.31 -9.07 -9.98
C SER A 77 9.51 -7.88 -9.41
N LYS A 78 9.71 -6.69 -10.00
CA LYS A 78 8.94 -5.50 -9.64
C LYS A 78 7.44 -5.64 -9.97
N GLU A 79 7.10 -6.45 -10.96
CA GLU A 79 5.71 -6.75 -11.33
C GLU A 79 5.05 -7.63 -10.26
N ASP A 80 5.74 -8.69 -9.83
CA ASP A 80 5.26 -9.55 -8.73
C ASP A 80 5.13 -8.76 -7.43
N ALA A 81 6.13 -7.96 -7.06
CA ALA A 81 6.07 -7.11 -5.87
C ALA A 81 4.84 -6.17 -5.89
N ARG A 82 4.54 -5.55 -7.03
CA ARG A 82 3.35 -4.69 -7.20
C ARG A 82 2.05 -5.47 -7.10
N THR A 83 2.00 -6.65 -7.70
CA THR A 83 0.81 -7.52 -7.70
C THR A 83 0.51 -7.97 -6.28
N LEU A 84 1.51 -8.42 -5.55
CA LEU A 84 1.41 -8.82 -4.15
C LEU A 84 0.96 -7.66 -3.26
N ALA A 85 1.64 -6.52 -3.33
CA ALA A 85 1.30 -5.34 -2.53
C ALA A 85 -0.13 -4.86 -2.78
N LYS A 86 -0.56 -4.79 -4.05
CA LYS A 86 -1.93 -4.41 -4.41
C LYS A 86 -2.96 -5.41 -3.92
N SER A 87 -2.68 -6.71 -3.99
CA SER A 87 -3.61 -7.74 -3.51
C SER A 87 -3.92 -7.57 -2.03
N VAL A 88 -2.91 -7.24 -1.22
CA VAL A 88 -3.08 -7.03 0.22
C VAL A 88 -3.92 -5.80 0.52
N ILE A 89 -3.60 -4.63 -0.07
CA ILE A 89 -4.34 -3.39 0.21
C ILE A 89 -5.76 -3.39 -0.36
N CYS A 90 -6.05 -4.23 -1.36
CA CYS A 90 -7.40 -4.38 -1.93
C CYS A 90 -8.24 -5.46 -1.20
N SER A 91 -7.66 -6.18 -0.25
CA SER A 91 -8.37 -7.21 0.52
C SER A 91 -9.29 -6.59 1.56
N SER A 92 -10.60 -6.69 1.37
CA SER A 92 -11.60 -6.18 2.34
C SER A 92 -11.41 -6.77 3.73
N LEU A 93 -11.03 -8.07 3.83
CA LEU A 93 -10.76 -8.70 5.12
C LEU A 93 -9.52 -8.16 5.80
N THR A 94 -8.44 -7.88 5.04
CA THR A 94 -7.24 -7.25 5.59
C THR A 94 -7.55 -5.83 6.06
N LYS A 95 -8.23 -5.03 5.25
CA LYS A 95 -8.62 -3.65 5.59
C LYS A 95 -9.53 -3.61 6.84
N ALA A 96 -10.44 -4.57 6.99
CA ALA A 96 -11.26 -4.70 8.19
C ALA A 96 -10.43 -5.11 9.42
N ALA A 97 -9.38 -5.92 9.24
CA ALA A 97 -8.46 -6.26 10.34
C ALA A 97 -7.67 -5.02 10.81
N ILE A 98 -7.18 -4.18 9.86
CA ILE A 98 -6.52 -2.91 10.19
C ILE A 98 -7.45 -2.00 10.99
N PHE A 99 -8.71 -1.84 10.57
CA PHE A 99 -9.72 -1.08 11.31
C PHE A 99 -9.95 -1.63 12.73
N GLY A 100 -9.96 -2.97 12.88
CA GLY A 100 -10.13 -3.64 14.17
C GLY A 100 -8.86 -3.75 15.01
N HIS A 101 -7.74 -3.19 14.55
CA HIS A 101 -6.40 -3.30 15.16
C HIS A 101 -5.98 -4.76 15.42
N ASP A 102 -6.41 -5.66 14.51
CA ASP A 102 -6.13 -7.10 14.54
C ASP A 102 -4.91 -7.42 13.68
N ALA A 103 -3.83 -7.91 14.28
CA ALA A 103 -2.60 -8.31 13.59
C ALA A 103 -2.78 -9.63 12.81
N ASN A 104 -3.77 -9.66 11.93
CA ASN A 104 -4.23 -10.86 11.23
C ASN A 104 -3.32 -11.23 10.05
N TRP A 105 -2.22 -11.92 10.35
CA TRP A 105 -1.31 -12.45 9.34
C TRP A 105 -1.99 -13.39 8.34
N GLY A 106 -2.98 -14.17 8.77
CA GLY A 106 -3.70 -15.10 7.90
C GLY A 106 -4.46 -14.42 6.77
N ARG A 107 -5.05 -13.24 7.01
CA ARG A 107 -5.72 -12.44 5.97
C ARG A 107 -4.73 -11.88 4.97
N ILE A 108 -3.54 -11.47 5.41
CA ILE A 108 -2.46 -11.01 4.53
C ILE A 108 -1.98 -12.16 3.65
N LEU A 109 -1.64 -13.34 4.23
CA LEU A 109 -1.21 -14.50 3.47
C LEU A 109 -2.27 -14.97 2.48
N CYS A 110 -3.54 -14.94 2.86
CA CYS A 110 -4.65 -15.25 1.95
C CYS A 110 -4.66 -14.28 0.77
N ALA A 111 -4.48 -12.97 1.02
CA ALA A 111 -4.43 -11.95 -0.03
C ALA A 111 -3.21 -12.15 -0.96
N LEU A 112 -2.06 -12.50 -0.43
CA LEU A 112 -0.89 -12.86 -1.22
C LEU A 112 -1.17 -14.11 -2.07
N GLY A 113 -1.80 -15.13 -1.48
CA GLY A 113 -2.07 -16.42 -2.12
C GLY A 113 -2.98 -16.33 -3.35
N TYR A 114 -4.01 -15.49 -3.33
CA TYR A 114 -4.88 -15.31 -4.49
C TYR A 114 -4.44 -14.20 -5.44
N SER A 115 -3.31 -13.55 -5.19
CA SER A 115 -2.79 -12.44 -6.02
C SER A 115 -2.49 -12.83 -7.47
N GLY A 116 -2.19 -14.10 -7.72
CA GLY A 116 -1.71 -14.63 -8.99
C GLY A 116 -0.20 -14.58 -9.18
N ALA A 117 0.54 -13.87 -8.31
CA ALA A 117 1.99 -13.92 -8.29
C ALA A 117 2.47 -15.25 -7.68
N LYS A 118 3.63 -15.72 -8.13
CA LYS A 118 4.22 -16.95 -7.60
C LYS A 118 5.17 -16.63 -6.46
N PHE A 119 4.97 -17.27 -5.33
CA PHE A 119 5.87 -17.19 -4.18
C PHE A 119 5.80 -18.49 -3.34
N ASP A 120 6.74 -18.64 -2.42
CA ASP A 120 6.78 -19.73 -1.46
C ASP A 120 6.24 -19.23 -0.11
N PRO A 121 5.04 -19.64 0.32
CA PRO A 121 4.45 -19.15 1.56
C PRO A 121 5.23 -19.56 2.82
N GLU A 122 6.05 -20.62 2.77
CA GLU A 122 6.89 -21.03 3.90
C GLU A 122 8.10 -20.11 4.09
N ASN A 123 8.42 -19.29 3.08
CA ASN A 123 9.60 -18.42 3.06
C ASN A 123 9.25 -16.93 3.26
N VAL A 124 7.99 -16.62 3.59
CA VAL A 124 7.53 -15.23 3.77
C VAL A 124 7.69 -14.81 5.23
N ASP A 125 8.23 -13.62 5.44
CA ASP A 125 8.17 -12.93 6.73
C ASP A 125 7.20 -11.74 6.67
N LEU A 126 6.35 -11.61 7.70
CA LEU A 126 5.40 -10.51 7.85
C LEU A 126 5.66 -9.71 9.12
N TYR A 127 5.68 -8.39 8.94
CA TYR A 127 5.80 -7.45 10.05
C TYR A 127 4.70 -6.39 9.94
N PHE A 128 4.26 -5.88 11.08
CA PHE A 128 3.60 -4.58 11.14
C PHE A 128 4.54 -3.52 11.70
N GLU A 129 4.49 -2.34 11.08
CA GLU A 129 5.32 -1.18 11.45
C GLU A 129 4.45 0.07 11.54
N SER A 130 4.75 0.93 12.50
CA SER A 130 4.21 2.28 12.64
C SER A 130 5.19 3.14 13.44
N LYS A 131 4.83 4.40 13.72
CA LYS A 131 5.65 5.24 14.63
C LYS A 131 5.78 4.64 16.03
N SER A 132 4.86 3.76 16.46
CA SER A 132 4.87 3.12 17.78
C SER A 132 5.80 1.92 17.88
N GLY A 133 6.30 1.40 16.75
CA GLY A 133 7.23 0.28 16.72
C GLY A 133 7.12 -0.63 15.50
N LYS A 134 7.77 -1.77 15.59
CA LYS A 134 7.75 -2.85 14.60
C LYS A 134 7.59 -4.18 15.29
N ILE A 135 6.73 -5.05 14.78
CA ILE A 135 6.46 -6.37 15.33
C ILE A 135 6.48 -7.44 14.22
N HIS A 136 7.12 -8.57 14.50
CA HIS A 136 7.17 -9.72 13.61
C HIS A 136 6.01 -10.66 13.94
N ILE A 137 5.12 -10.92 13.00
CA ILE A 137 3.87 -11.65 13.24
C ILE A 137 3.80 -13.02 12.57
N PHE A 138 4.59 -13.24 11.52
CA PHE A 138 4.65 -14.51 10.79
C PHE A 138 6.02 -14.68 10.13
N GLY A 139 6.58 -15.88 10.18
CA GLY A 139 7.84 -16.24 9.53
C GLY A 139 8.08 -17.75 9.57
N ASN A 140 8.93 -18.27 8.68
CA ASN A 140 9.25 -19.69 8.58
C ASN A 140 7.99 -20.60 8.47
N GLY A 141 6.95 -20.12 7.77
CA GLY A 141 5.71 -20.87 7.56
C GLY A 141 4.77 -20.94 8.77
N VAL A 142 5.09 -20.25 9.87
CA VAL A 142 4.31 -20.30 11.12
C VAL A 142 4.08 -18.90 11.72
N ALA A 143 3.02 -18.77 12.53
CA ALA A 143 2.81 -17.59 13.33
C ALA A 143 3.94 -17.43 14.36
N CYS A 144 4.44 -16.19 14.50
CA CYS A 144 5.39 -15.85 15.55
C CYS A 144 4.67 -15.70 16.89
N ASP A 145 5.41 -15.90 17.97
CA ASP A 145 4.96 -15.50 19.31
C ASP A 145 5.18 -13.99 19.47
N TYR A 146 4.12 -13.22 19.64
CA TYR A 146 4.17 -11.77 19.78
C TYR A 146 3.16 -11.26 20.81
N SER A 147 3.38 -10.05 21.30
CA SER A 147 2.47 -9.39 22.24
C SER A 147 1.27 -8.78 21.49
N GLU A 148 0.06 -9.25 21.80
CA GLU A 148 -1.18 -8.66 21.26
C GLU A 148 -1.33 -7.19 21.70
N GLU A 149 -0.88 -6.82 22.91
CA GLU A 149 -0.90 -5.44 23.37
C GLU A 149 0.01 -4.54 22.52
N GLU A 150 1.22 -5.01 22.22
CA GLU A 150 2.16 -4.29 21.36
C GLU A 150 1.64 -4.20 19.93
N ALA A 151 1.08 -5.28 19.39
CA ALA A 151 0.47 -5.31 18.06
C ALA A 151 -0.68 -4.31 17.95
N THR A 152 -1.60 -4.30 18.93
CA THR A 152 -2.71 -3.35 19.00
C THR A 152 -2.21 -1.92 19.07
N LYS A 153 -1.16 -1.63 19.85
CA LYS A 153 -0.57 -0.30 19.94
C LYS A 153 -0.02 0.17 18.58
N ILE A 154 0.69 -0.70 17.87
CA ILE A 154 1.25 -0.42 16.54
C ILE A 154 0.12 -0.15 15.53
N LEU A 155 -0.92 -1.00 15.52
CA LEU A 155 -2.05 -0.91 14.62
C LEU A 155 -3.02 0.25 14.93
N SER A 156 -2.93 0.85 16.10
CA SER A 156 -3.74 2.02 16.48
C SER A 156 -3.17 3.35 15.98
N ASP A 157 -2.01 3.34 15.33
CA ASP A 157 -1.45 4.55 14.73
C ASP A 157 -2.20 4.91 13.43
N PRO A 158 -2.24 6.20 13.07
CA PRO A 158 -2.94 6.66 11.86
C PRO A 158 -2.27 6.24 10.54
N GLU A 159 -1.02 5.79 10.61
CA GLU A 159 -0.27 5.24 9.46
C GLU A 159 0.32 3.89 9.87
N VAL A 160 -0.09 2.83 9.18
CA VAL A 160 0.32 1.45 9.46
C VAL A 160 0.89 0.83 8.20
N THR A 161 2.04 0.18 8.32
CA THR A 161 2.69 -0.56 7.23
C THR A 161 2.70 -2.05 7.52
N ALA A 162 2.18 -2.84 6.59
CA ALA A 162 2.47 -4.27 6.50
C ALA A 162 3.73 -4.45 5.63
N LEU A 163 4.84 -4.83 6.25
CA LEU A 163 6.06 -5.19 5.56
C LEU A 163 6.07 -6.69 5.27
N VAL A 164 6.18 -7.04 4.00
CA VAL A 164 6.20 -8.41 3.50
C VAL A 164 7.56 -8.68 2.87
N ASP A 165 8.36 -9.52 3.49
CA ASP A 165 9.64 -9.97 2.94
C ASP A 165 9.45 -11.32 2.24
N MET A 166 9.75 -11.38 0.95
CA MET A 166 9.53 -12.57 0.13
C MET A 166 10.73 -13.50 0.08
N HIS A 167 11.94 -13.02 0.44
CA HIS A 167 13.20 -13.77 0.37
C HIS A 167 13.50 -14.47 -0.97
N MET A 168 13.01 -13.91 -2.09
CA MET A 168 13.07 -14.56 -3.41
C MET A 168 13.87 -13.77 -4.45
N GLY A 169 14.30 -12.54 -4.15
CA GLY A 169 15.00 -11.66 -5.06
C GLY A 169 15.40 -10.34 -4.42
N ASP A 170 15.42 -9.27 -5.20
CA ASP A 170 15.81 -7.93 -4.78
C ASP A 170 14.81 -6.84 -5.18
N ALA A 171 13.72 -7.24 -5.82
CA ALA A 171 12.70 -6.28 -6.26
C ALA A 171 11.77 -5.89 -5.11
N GLU A 172 11.35 -4.62 -5.14
CA GLU A 172 10.41 -4.08 -4.15
C GLU A 172 9.31 -3.25 -4.81
N ALA A 173 8.18 -3.17 -4.13
CA ALA A 173 7.08 -2.27 -4.45
C ALA A 173 6.27 -1.93 -3.20
N THR A 174 5.67 -0.73 -3.23
CA THR A 174 4.76 -0.27 -2.18
C THR A 174 3.41 0.07 -2.80
N ALA A 175 2.34 -0.25 -2.08
CA ALA A 175 0.98 0.15 -2.40
C ALA A 175 0.32 0.78 -1.17
N TRP A 176 -0.55 1.76 -1.41
CA TRP A 176 -1.25 2.51 -0.37
C TRP A 176 -2.76 2.35 -0.52
N GLY A 177 -3.43 2.27 0.60
CA GLY A 177 -4.87 2.22 0.75
C GLY A 177 -5.26 2.73 2.14
N CYS A 178 -6.50 2.50 2.53
CA CYS A 178 -6.98 2.79 3.88
C CYS A 178 -7.66 1.56 4.48
N ASP A 179 -7.95 1.63 5.76
CA ASP A 179 -8.80 0.65 6.46
C ASP A 179 -10.24 0.62 5.90
N LEU A 180 -11.03 -0.33 6.36
CA LEU A 180 -12.44 -0.48 6.02
C LEU A 180 -13.28 -0.38 7.29
N SER A 181 -13.85 0.80 7.53
CA SER A 181 -14.61 1.12 8.73
C SER A 181 -16.11 0.87 8.55
N TYR A 182 -16.88 0.95 9.66
CA TYR A 182 -18.34 0.93 9.61
C TYR A 182 -18.91 2.16 8.90
N ASP A 183 -18.23 3.32 9.00
CA ASP A 183 -18.68 4.55 8.35
C ASP A 183 -18.58 4.46 6.82
N TYR A 184 -17.66 3.68 6.27
CA TYR A 184 -17.63 3.37 4.84
C TYR A 184 -18.98 2.80 4.37
N VAL A 185 -19.46 1.76 5.04
CA VAL A 185 -20.74 1.12 4.68
C VAL A 185 -21.89 2.08 4.86
N LYS A 186 -21.92 2.84 5.96
CA LYS A 186 -22.97 3.81 6.25
C LYS A 186 -23.07 4.90 5.19
N ILE A 187 -21.94 5.53 4.86
CA ILE A 187 -21.86 6.63 3.87
C ILE A 187 -22.33 6.12 2.50
N ASN A 188 -21.79 4.97 2.05
CA ASN A 188 -22.12 4.44 0.73
C ASN A 188 -23.54 3.87 0.64
N ALA A 189 -24.12 3.37 1.72
CA ALA A 189 -25.49 2.91 1.77
C ALA A 189 -26.51 4.09 1.72
N ASP A 190 -26.15 5.22 2.30
CA ASP A 190 -26.99 6.41 2.36
C ASP A 190 -26.82 7.32 1.12
N TYR A 191 -25.78 7.10 0.32
CA TYR A 191 -25.54 7.87 -0.91
C TYR A 191 -26.55 7.46 -1.98
N ARG A 192 -27.40 8.41 -2.34
CA ARG A 192 -28.38 8.28 -3.44
C ARG A 192 -28.04 9.27 -4.53
N SER A 193 -27.68 8.78 -5.69
CA SER A 193 -27.49 9.56 -6.91
C SER A 193 -28.82 9.96 -7.56
#